data_cced12b7729a6cde0d1b358b328bb9c8
#
_entry.id   cced12b7729a6cde0d1b358b328bb9c8
#
_cell.length_a   1.000
_cell.length_b   1.000
_cell.length_c   1.000
_cell.angle_alpha   90.00
_cell.angle_beta   90.00
_cell.angle_gamma   90.00
#
_symmetry.space_group_name_H-M   'P 1'
#
loop_
_entity.id
_entity.type
_entity.pdbx_description
1 polymer ?
#
loop_
_entity_poly.entity_id
_entity_poly.type
_entity_poly.pdbx_seq_one_letter_code
_entity_poly.pdbx_strand_id
1 'polypeptide(L)'
;MIFQNIFRFAGRTLVLAALTIGVVVGMPSAGRAATSGTWTNTGTMNAARVGHTATLLANGQVLVAGGENSGAGLTSAELYNPATGKWTSTGSMATGRYAHTAVLLSTGQVLVAGGIVSTNIHGVVTYTAAAELYNPSTGKWSVTGSMAAPRFAHGIALLQSGQVLVAGGYNANGILTSSELYEASTGAWTSTGSLNFARSTHATLLESGQVLMAGGGLNSNTAELYSNGAWTLTSTMKFGHPGTSAALLSNGDVVVFGGHLASYSGEFYDPVAGTWTATHNIGVNPPSGPLTMLATGKVLLAGGESGYGTDALCRLYDASSLSWLLTGSMHQARAVHTATLLQNGQVLAAGGEMKTSNGTFSVLSSAELYTP
;
A
#
# COMPACT_ATOMS: atom_id res chain seq x y z
N MET A 1 -10.09 2.02 -8.51
CA MET A 1 -9.72 3.30 -7.92
C MET A 1 -8.20 3.51 -7.88
N ILE A 2 -7.38 2.56 -7.49
CA ILE A 2 -5.92 2.63 -7.75
C ILE A 2 -5.67 2.82 -9.24
N PHE A 3 -6.41 2.14 -10.11
CA PHE A 3 -6.40 2.36 -11.56
C PHE A 3 -6.75 3.79 -11.98
N GLN A 4 -7.77 4.41 -11.37
CA GLN A 4 -8.13 5.79 -11.71
C GLN A 4 -7.12 6.80 -11.17
N ASN A 5 -6.50 6.54 -10.02
CA ASN A 5 -5.48 7.44 -9.47
C ASN A 5 -4.17 7.34 -10.24
N ILE A 6 -3.74 6.14 -10.66
CA ILE A 6 -2.55 5.97 -11.50
C ILE A 6 -2.74 6.64 -12.86
N PHE A 7 -3.95 6.55 -13.46
CA PHE A 7 -4.27 7.24 -14.73
C PHE A 7 -4.59 8.73 -14.57
N ARG A 8 -4.97 9.21 -13.37
CA ARG A 8 -5.13 10.65 -13.10
C ARG A 8 -3.80 11.42 -13.18
N PHE A 9 -2.68 10.77 -12.89
CA PHE A 9 -1.35 11.36 -13.11
C PHE A 9 -0.97 11.46 -14.60
N ALA A 10 -1.63 10.72 -15.49
CA ALA A 10 -1.27 10.62 -16.90
C ALA A 10 -2.15 11.41 -17.89
N GLY A 11 -3.23 12.09 -17.48
CA GLY A 11 -4.07 12.81 -18.43
C GLY A 11 -5.35 13.40 -17.88
N ARG A 12 -5.69 14.62 -18.29
CA ARG A 12 -6.92 15.32 -17.96
C ARG A 12 -8.15 14.63 -18.55
N THR A 13 -8.98 14.15 -17.69
CA THR A 13 -10.42 13.84 -17.62
C THR A 13 -11.36 14.14 -18.78
N LEU A 14 -12.20 13.16 -19.10
CA LEU A 14 -13.56 13.38 -19.59
C LEU A 14 -14.55 12.88 -18.51
N VAL A 15 -15.36 13.78 -17.95
CA VAL A 15 -16.39 13.49 -16.97
C VAL A 15 -17.72 13.32 -17.71
N LEU A 16 -18.36 12.17 -17.57
CA LEU A 16 -19.79 12.02 -17.87
C LEU A 16 -20.53 11.82 -16.54
N ALA A 17 -21.28 12.82 -16.11
CA ALA A 17 -22.14 12.78 -14.94
C ALA A 17 -23.49 12.14 -15.30
N ALA A 18 -23.83 11.05 -14.62
CA ALA A 18 -25.22 10.59 -14.54
C ALA A 18 -25.71 10.83 -13.12
N LEU A 19 -26.67 11.73 -13.00
CA LEU A 19 -27.36 12.09 -11.75
C LEU A 19 -28.50 11.10 -11.52
N THR A 20 -28.44 10.28 -10.47
CA THR A 20 -29.62 9.58 -9.92
C THR A 20 -29.80 9.94 -8.47
N ILE A 21 -30.89 10.61 -8.18
CA ILE A 21 -31.34 10.97 -6.83
C ILE A 21 -32.00 9.73 -6.22
N GLY A 22 -31.39 9.13 -5.22
CA GLY A 22 -31.95 8.10 -4.38
C GLY A 22 -32.16 8.63 -2.97
N VAL A 23 -33.39 8.70 -2.52
CA VAL A 23 -33.76 9.03 -1.13
C VAL A 23 -33.35 7.88 -0.22
N VAL A 24 -32.41 8.12 0.68
CA VAL A 24 -32.00 7.15 1.71
C VAL A 24 -32.80 7.44 2.98
N VAL A 25 -33.72 6.54 3.31
CA VAL A 25 -34.38 6.51 4.62
C VAL A 25 -33.40 5.91 5.61
N GLY A 26 -32.90 6.70 6.56
CA GLY A 26 -31.96 6.27 7.58
C GLY A 26 -32.60 5.30 8.58
N MET A 27 -32.05 4.11 8.70
CA MET A 27 -32.29 3.24 9.86
C MET A 27 -31.21 3.55 10.92
N PRO A 28 -31.59 3.70 12.20
CA PRO A 28 -30.61 3.90 13.26
C PRO A 28 -29.82 2.59 13.47
N SER A 29 -28.54 2.62 13.22
CA SER A 29 -27.62 1.56 13.63
C SER A 29 -27.50 1.61 15.14
N ALA A 30 -27.81 0.52 15.82
CA ALA A 30 -27.55 0.35 17.25
C ALA A 30 -26.07 0.59 17.52
N GLY A 31 -25.76 1.66 18.24
CA GLY A 31 -24.41 2.08 18.56
C GLY A 31 -23.72 1.06 19.45
N ARG A 32 -22.83 0.27 18.87
CA ARG A 32 -21.80 -0.46 19.62
C ARG A 32 -20.71 0.54 19.98
N ALA A 33 -20.37 0.65 21.26
CA ALA A 33 -19.37 1.59 21.76
C ALA A 33 -18.08 1.50 20.90
N ALA A 34 -17.68 2.63 20.31
CA ALA A 34 -16.44 2.74 19.58
C ALA A 34 -15.27 2.40 20.51
N THR A 35 -14.38 1.53 20.09
CA THR A 35 -13.08 1.37 20.76
C THR A 35 -12.32 2.68 20.51
N SER A 36 -11.91 3.34 21.58
CA SER A 36 -11.47 4.74 21.59
C SER A 36 -10.02 4.94 21.15
N GLY A 37 -9.64 4.46 19.98
CA GLY A 37 -8.36 4.85 19.39
C GLY A 37 -8.41 6.33 18.98
N THR A 38 -7.30 7.03 19.17
CA THR A 38 -7.22 8.49 18.93
C THR A 38 -6.11 8.83 17.95
N TRP A 39 -6.32 9.90 17.18
CA TRP A 39 -5.30 10.47 16.31
C TRP A 39 -4.74 11.76 16.91
N THR A 40 -3.47 11.97 16.78
CA THR A 40 -2.77 13.19 17.20
C THR A 40 -1.82 13.65 16.09
N ASN A 41 -1.76 14.96 15.87
CA ASN A 41 -0.78 15.52 14.94
C ASN A 41 0.64 15.27 15.44
N THR A 42 1.56 15.02 14.53
CA THR A 42 3.00 14.96 14.80
C THR A 42 3.76 15.90 13.86
N GLY A 43 5.10 15.87 13.86
CA GLY A 43 5.90 16.72 12.99
C GLY A 43 5.55 16.54 11.51
N THR A 44 5.77 17.59 10.72
CA THR A 44 5.57 17.58 9.27
C THR A 44 6.84 17.25 8.53
N MET A 45 6.75 16.51 7.43
CA MET A 45 7.85 16.28 6.50
C MET A 45 8.32 17.59 5.86
N ASN A 46 9.58 17.65 5.47
CA ASN A 46 10.14 18.82 4.76
C ASN A 46 9.58 18.92 3.33
N ALA A 47 9.23 17.78 2.71
CA ALA A 47 8.60 17.73 1.39
C ALA A 47 7.25 17.05 1.46
N ALA A 48 6.22 17.70 0.89
CA ALA A 48 4.94 17.07 0.62
C ALA A 48 5.16 15.94 -0.40
N ARG A 49 4.50 14.78 -0.18
CA ARG A 49 4.70 13.61 -1.03
C ARG A 49 3.52 12.67 -1.08
N VAL A 50 3.20 12.15 -2.26
CA VAL A 50 2.21 11.11 -2.50
C VAL A 50 2.84 9.94 -3.26
N GLY A 51 2.38 8.71 -3.04
CA GLY A 51 2.95 7.53 -3.69
C GLY A 51 4.41 7.22 -3.29
N HIS A 52 4.82 7.68 -2.10
CA HIS A 52 6.10 7.35 -1.46
C HIS A 52 6.03 6.01 -0.74
N THR A 53 7.17 5.51 -0.28
CA THR A 53 7.24 4.36 0.63
C THR A 53 7.63 4.80 2.03
N ALA A 54 7.16 4.04 3.04
CA ALA A 54 7.56 4.21 4.44
C ALA A 54 8.00 2.85 5.00
N THR A 55 9.20 2.79 5.55
CA THR A 55 9.82 1.56 6.07
C THR A 55 10.28 1.78 7.50
N LEU A 56 9.75 0.98 8.43
CA LEU A 56 10.25 0.95 9.81
C LEU A 56 11.65 0.30 9.83
N LEU A 57 12.62 1.04 10.33
CA LEU A 57 14.01 0.59 10.45
C LEU A 57 14.22 -0.13 11.78
N ALA A 58 15.28 -0.94 11.86
CA ALA A 58 15.65 -1.68 13.08
C ALA A 58 15.90 -0.76 14.30
N ASN A 59 16.34 0.49 14.07
CA ASN A 59 16.55 1.50 15.11
C ASN A 59 15.27 2.21 15.58
N GLY A 60 14.09 1.80 15.08
CA GLY A 60 12.80 2.36 15.40
C GLY A 60 12.40 3.63 14.66
N GLN A 61 13.27 4.21 13.84
CA GLN A 61 12.92 5.31 12.95
C GLN A 61 12.13 4.80 11.74
N VAL A 62 11.35 5.68 11.09
CA VAL A 62 10.69 5.37 9.81
C VAL A 62 11.39 6.12 8.68
N LEU A 63 11.91 5.38 7.71
CA LEU A 63 12.41 5.94 6.45
C LEU A 63 11.22 6.18 5.52
N VAL A 64 11.04 7.43 5.09
CA VAL A 64 10.14 7.80 3.98
C VAL A 64 10.99 8.15 2.78
N ALA A 65 10.73 7.52 1.63
CA ALA A 65 11.54 7.69 0.42
C ALA A 65 10.71 7.95 -0.82
N GLY A 66 11.16 8.88 -1.66
CA GLY A 66 10.51 9.20 -2.93
C GLY A 66 9.11 9.80 -2.78
N GLY A 67 8.21 9.40 -3.65
CA GLY A 67 6.92 10.04 -3.86
C GLY A 67 7.00 11.11 -4.93
N GLU A 68 5.88 11.82 -5.14
CA GLU A 68 5.83 12.97 -6.05
C GLU A 68 5.02 14.10 -5.44
N ASN A 69 5.15 15.33 -5.94
CA ASN A 69 4.34 16.49 -5.56
C ASN A 69 4.02 17.44 -6.72
N SER A 70 4.58 17.21 -7.90
CA SER A 70 4.41 18.08 -9.07
C SER A 70 4.60 17.34 -10.41
N GLY A 71 4.31 16.03 -10.46
CA GLY A 71 4.42 15.19 -11.66
C GLY A 71 5.81 14.59 -11.89
N ALA A 72 6.80 14.91 -11.04
CA ALA A 72 8.12 14.30 -11.06
C ALA A 72 8.40 13.52 -9.76
N GLY A 73 9.03 12.37 -9.89
CA GLY A 73 9.46 11.58 -8.75
C GLY A 73 10.51 12.30 -7.93
N LEU A 74 10.34 12.29 -6.61
CA LEU A 74 11.28 12.86 -5.66
C LEU A 74 12.46 11.90 -5.45
N THR A 75 13.67 12.47 -5.42
CA THR A 75 14.88 11.76 -4.98
C THR A 75 15.04 11.78 -3.46
N SER A 76 14.41 12.75 -2.80
CA SER A 76 14.58 13.00 -1.37
C SER A 76 14.01 11.88 -0.51
N ALA A 77 14.67 11.67 0.64
CA ALA A 77 14.21 10.79 1.69
C ALA A 77 14.33 11.50 3.07
N GLU A 78 13.47 11.10 4.00
CA GLU A 78 13.40 11.66 5.33
C GLU A 78 13.24 10.55 6.38
N LEU A 79 13.76 10.80 7.56
CA LEU A 79 13.63 9.92 8.72
C LEU A 79 12.70 10.56 9.74
N TYR A 80 11.68 9.81 10.16
CA TYR A 80 10.84 10.15 11.29
C TYR A 80 11.38 9.49 12.56
N ASN A 81 11.54 10.28 13.62
CA ASN A 81 11.92 9.78 14.92
C ASN A 81 10.69 9.76 15.86
N PRO A 82 10.13 8.60 16.20
CA PRO A 82 8.93 8.49 17.02
C PRO A 82 9.09 9.05 18.44
N ALA A 83 10.32 9.03 19.01
CA ALA A 83 10.56 9.51 20.35
C ALA A 83 10.49 11.05 20.46
N THR A 84 10.75 11.76 19.36
CA THR A 84 10.75 13.24 19.33
C THR A 84 9.64 13.83 18.46
N GLY A 85 8.96 13.01 17.66
CA GLY A 85 7.98 13.44 16.66
C GLY A 85 8.58 14.26 15.51
N LYS A 86 9.90 14.24 15.30
CA LYS A 86 10.59 15.09 14.32
C LYS A 86 10.97 14.33 13.06
N TRP A 87 10.98 15.08 11.95
CA TRP A 87 11.48 14.66 10.66
C TRP A 87 12.85 15.25 10.39
N THR A 88 13.75 14.48 9.82
CA THR A 88 15.08 14.93 9.40
C THR A 88 15.37 14.41 8.00
N SER A 89 15.91 15.27 7.14
CA SER A 89 16.37 14.84 5.81
C SER A 89 17.53 13.87 5.94
N THR A 90 17.57 12.88 5.03
CA THR A 90 18.69 11.95 4.91
C THR A 90 19.21 11.96 3.47
N GLY A 91 20.11 11.04 3.09
CA GLY A 91 20.62 10.95 1.73
C GLY A 91 19.51 10.83 0.68
N SER A 92 19.78 11.27 -0.54
CA SER A 92 18.85 11.20 -1.67
C SER A 92 19.19 10.03 -2.58
N MET A 93 18.15 9.42 -3.17
CA MET A 93 18.27 8.45 -4.26
C MET A 93 18.91 9.07 -5.51
N ALA A 94 19.56 8.27 -6.33
CA ALA A 94 20.07 8.69 -7.64
C ALA A 94 18.90 8.94 -8.63
N THR A 95 17.82 8.16 -8.53
CA THR A 95 16.66 8.27 -9.41
C THR A 95 15.41 8.63 -8.59
N GLY A 96 14.81 9.78 -8.89
CA GLY A 96 13.52 10.18 -8.32
C GLY A 96 12.43 9.21 -8.76
N ARG A 97 11.54 8.82 -7.83
CA ARG A 97 10.52 7.80 -8.10
C ARG A 97 9.30 7.90 -7.20
N TYR A 98 8.14 7.51 -7.71
CA TYR A 98 6.92 7.30 -6.95
C TYR A 98 6.21 6.01 -7.39
N ALA A 99 5.24 5.54 -6.62
CA ALA A 99 4.58 4.24 -6.83
C ALA A 99 5.58 3.07 -6.99
N HIS A 100 6.77 3.23 -6.42
CA HIS A 100 7.77 2.19 -6.27
C HIS A 100 7.47 1.34 -5.03
N THR A 101 8.20 0.25 -4.84
CA THR A 101 8.10 -0.57 -3.63
C THR A 101 9.39 -0.54 -2.83
N ALA A 102 9.28 -0.80 -1.53
CA ALA A 102 10.42 -0.86 -0.62
C ALA A 102 10.29 -2.02 0.35
N VAL A 103 11.41 -2.59 0.76
CA VAL A 103 11.46 -3.64 1.78
C VAL A 103 12.74 -3.52 2.60
N LEU A 104 12.63 -3.74 3.92
CA LEU A 104 13.78 -3.86 4.83
C LEU A 104 14.40 -5.26 4.66
N LEU A 105 15.67 -5.30 4.29
CA LEU A 105 16.43 -6.54 4.12
C LEU A 105 16.91 -7.07 5.47
N SER A 106 17.27 -8.35 5.53
CA SER A 106 17.91 -8.97 6.72
C SER A 106 19.25 -8.33 7.08
N THR A 107 19.90 -7.65 6.13
CA THR A 107 21.14 -6.86 6.34
C THR A 107 20.88 -5.53 7.08
N GLY A 108 19.62 -5.15 7.30
CA GLY A 108 19.21 -3.86 7.84
C GLY A 108 19.20 -2.71 6.84
N GLN A 109 19.56 -2.95 5.58
CA GLN A 109 19.39 -1.97 4.49
C GLN A 109 17.95 -1.98 3.96
N VAL A 110 17.52 -0.89 3.34
CA VAL A 110 16.22 -0.83 2.64
C VAL A 110 16.46 -0.88 1.14
N LEU A 111 15.88 -1.90 0.49
CA LEU A 111 15.82 -1.98 -0.97
C LEU A 111 14.60 -1.18 -1.45
N VAL A 112 14.79 -0.28 -2.42
CA VAL A 112 13.71 0.29 -3.23
C VAL A 112 13.86 -0.18 -4.67
N ALA A 113 12.73 -0.49 -5.33
CA ALA A 113 12.74 -1.04 -6.68
C ALA A 113 11.63 -0.46 -7.55
N GLY A 114 11.93 -0.17 -8.81
CA GLY A 114 10.97 0.26 -9.81
C GLY A 114 10.37 1.64 -9.55
N GLY A 115 9.14 1.82 -10.01
CA GLY A 115 8.36 3.04 -9.87
C GLY A 115 8.25 3.85 -11.15
N ILE A 116 7.61 5.00 -11.03
CA ILE A 116 7.45 6.03 -12.05
C ILE A 116 8.46 7.14 -11.76
N VAL A 117 9.22 7.55 -12.78
CA VAL A 117 10.20 8.65 -12.67
C VAL A 117 9.53 9.99 -12.89
N SER A 118 8.69 10.09 -13.91
CA SER A 118 7.98 11.32 -14.26
C SER A 118 6.77 11.03 -15.13
N THR A 119 5.81 11.97 -15.07
CA THR A 119 4.74 12.08 -16.05
C THR A 119 4.80 13.48 -16.64
N ASN A 120 4.99 13.59 -17.95
CA ASN A 120 5.08 14.90 -18.59
C ASN A 120 3.69 15.52 -18.83
N ILE A 121 3.67 16.77 -19.29
CA ILE A 121 2.43 17.54 -19.54
C ILE A 121 1.51 16.92 -20.62
N HIS A 122 2.03 16.00 -21.43
CA HIS A 122 1.27 15.25 -22.44
C HIS A 122 0.79 13.89 -21.94
N GLY A 123 1.00 13.57 -20.62
CA GLY A 123 0.61 12.32 -20.02
C GLY A 123 1.55 11.14 -20.34
N VAL A 124 2.72 11.37 -20.93
CA VAL A 124 3.70 10.32 -21.17
C VAL A 124 4.40 9.98 -19.86
N VAL A 125 4.35 8.70 -19.47
CA VAL A 125 4.90 8.18 -18.22
C VAL A 125 6.24 7.51 -18.47
N THR A 126 7.24 7.90 -17.69
CA THR A 126 8.57 7.26 -17.68
C THR A 126 8.66 6.31 -16.48
N TYR A 127 8.86 5.04 -16.76
CA TYR A 127 9.01 3.98 -15.76
C TYR A 127 10.48 3.63 -15.56
N THR A 128 10.83 3.07 -14.39
CA THR A 128 12.18 2.60 -14.12
C THR A 128 12.22 1.14 -13.67
N ALA A 129 13.28 0.43 -14.10
CA ALA A 129 13.65 -0.89 -13.58
C ALA A 129 14.73 -0.78 -12.50
N ALA A 130 15.28 0.42 -12.27
CA ALA A 130 16.37 0.63 -11.35
C ALA A 130 15.98 0.32 -9.90
N ALA A 131 16.95 -0.20 -9.15
CA ALA A 131 16.84 -0.41 -7.72
C ALA A 131 18.00 0.24 -6.98
N GLU A 132 17.76 0.64 -5.74
CA GLU A 132 18.72 1.32 -4.88
C GLU A 132 18.63 0.80 -3.45
N LEU A 133 19.73 0.81 -2.74
CA LEU A 133 19.84 0.40 -1.35
C LEU A 133 20.11 1.63 -0.46
N TYR A 134 19.31 1.78 0.58
CA TYR A 134 19.56 2.74 1.65
C TYR A 134 20.26 2.05 2.82
N ASN A 135 21.38 2.63 3.28
CA ASN A 135 22.08 2.18 4.47
C ASN A 135 21.75 3.11 5.66
N PRO A 136 20.96 2.65 6.65
CA PRO A 136 20.57 3.48 7.78
C PRO A 136 21.73 3.95 8.68
N SER A 137 22.83 3.17 8.72
CA SER A 137 24.00 3.53 9.56
C SER A 137 24.78 4.72 9.01
N THR A 138 24.75 4.92 7.68
CA THR A 138 25.48 6.01 7.01
C THR A 138 24.57 7.10 6.47
N GLY A 139 23.26 6.84 6.38
CA GLY A 139 22.30 7.72 5.75
C GLY A 139 22.48 7.84 4.23
N LYS A 140 23.17 6.90 3.58
CA LYS A 140 23.52 6.99 2.15
C LYS A 140 22.74 5.98 1.30
N TRP A 141 22.53 6.35 0.04
CA TRP A 141 21.98 5.49 -1.00
C TRP A 141 23.10 4.99 -1.92
N SER A 142 22.94 3.79 -2.43
CA SER A 142 23.79 3.20 -3.45
C SER A 142 22.94 2.48 -4.50
N VAL A 143 23.32 2.62 -5.76
CA VAL A 143 22.70 1.89 -6.87
C VAL A 143 23.06 0.42 -6.74
N THR A 144 22.08 -0.46 -7.02
CA THR A 144 22.29 -1.90 -7.15
C THR A 144 21.80 -2.39 -8.50
N GLY A 145 21.77 -3.70 -8.75
CA GLY A 145 21.28 -4.26 -10.01
C GLY A 145 19.86 -3.80 -10.34
N SER A 146 19.53 -3.75 -11.61
CA SER A 146 18.18 -3.39 -12.10
C SER A 146 17.38 -4.64 -12.45
N MET A 147 16.06 -4.57 -12.29
CA MET A 147 15.12 -5.57 -12.81
C MET A 147 15.22 -5.67 -14.33
N ALA A 148 14.82 -6.80 -14.92
CA ALA A 148 14.77 -6.98 -16.36
C ALA A 148 13.72 -6.08 -17.04
N ALA A 149 12.62 -5.79 -16.33
CA ALA A 149 11.55 -4.93 -16.85
C ALA A 149 11.21 -3.80 -15.86
N PRO A 150 11.02 -2.55 -16.36
CA PRO A 150 10.49 -1.49 -15.52
C PRO A 150 9.07 -1.86 -15.05
N ARG A 151 8.76 -1.51 -13.79
CA ARG A 151 7.45 -1.76 -13.20
C ARG A 151 7.13 -0.82 -12.05
N PHE A 152 5.86 -0.52 -11.86
CA PHE A 152 5.33 0.22 -10.70
C PHE A 152 4.11 -0.49 -10.12
N ALA A 153 3.75 -0.16 -8.88
CA ALA A 153 2.63 -0.76 -8.16
C ALA A 153 2.66 -2.31 -8.18
N HIS A 154 3.85 -2.88 -8.14
CA HIS A 154 4.09 -4.31 -8.08
C HIS A 154 4.10 -4.82 -6.64
N GLY A 155 3.90 -6.13 -6.46
CA GLY A 155 4.10 -6.78 -5.16
C GLY A 155 5.59 -6.94 -4.84
N ILE A 156 5.94 -6.78 -3.56
CA ILE A 156 7.29 -7.03 -3.05
C ILE A 156 7.22 -7.80 -1.72
N ALA A 157 8.09 -8.79 -1.54
CA ALA A 157 8.18 -9.55 -0.30
C ALA A 157 9.62 -10.02 -0.05
N LEU A 158 10.11 -9.86 1.19
CA LEU A 158 11.34 -10.50 1.65
C LEU A 158 11.03 -11.94 2.01
N LEU A 159 11.61 -12.89 1.29
CA LEU A 159 11.43 -14.32 1.51
C LEU A 159 12.24 -14.81 2.72
N GLN A 160 11.86 -15.95 3.28
CA GLN A 160 12.62 -16.60 4.36
C GLN A 160 14.05 -16.99 3.95
N SER A 161 14.30 -17.16 2.64
CA SER A 161 15.64 -17.37 2.08
C SER A 161 16.56 -16.13 2.17
N GLY A 162 16.00 -14.95 2.47
CA GLY A 162 16.71 -13.66 2.42
C GLY A 162 16.66 -12.99 1.04
N GLN A 163 16.16 -13.66 0.00
CA GLN A 163 15.91 -13.05 -1.31
C GLN A 163 14.67 -12.19 -1.28
N VAL A 164 14.58 -11.21 -2.18
CA VAL A 164 13.38 -10.39 -2.34
C VAL A 164 12.64 -10.80 -3.61
N LEU A 165 11.38 -11.20 -3.48
CA LEU A 165 10.47 -11.45 -4.60
C LEU A 165 9.81 -10.13 -5.00
N VAL A 166 9.83 -9.85 -6.31
CA VAL A 166 9.02 -8.82 -6.97
C VAL A 166 8.13 -9.48 -8.00
N ALA A 167 6.83 -9.16 -8.01
CA ALA A 167 5.88 -9.81 -8.90
C ALA A 167 4.81 -8.85 -9.43
N GLY A 168 4.41 -9.02 -10.69
CA GLY A 168 3.35 -8.26 -11.33
C GLY A 168 3.67 -6.77 -11.47
N GLY A 169 2.65 -5.92 -11.28
CA GLY A 169 2.71 -4.48 -11.46
C GLY A 169 2.36 -4.05 -12.88
N TYR A 170 2.65 -2.80 -13.20
CA TYR A 170 2.38 -2.18 -14.51
C TYR A 170 3.64 -1.63 -15.16
N ASN A 171 3.63 -1.59 -16.49
CA ASN A 171 4.54 -0.77 -17.30
C ASN A 171 3.83 -0.27 -18.56
N ALA A 172 4.60 0.23 -19.56
CA ALA A 172 4.05 0.71 -20.82
C ALA A 172 3.26 -0.35 -21.61
N ASN A 173 3.51 -1.63 -21.38
CA ASN A 173 2.84 -2.75 -22.06
C ASN A 173 1.59 -3.24 -21.31
N GLY A 174 1.26 -2.66 -20.16
CA GLY A 174 0.10 -3.02 -19.33
C GLY A 174 0.48 -3.74 -18.05
N ILE A 175 -0.45 -4.58 -17.56
CA ILE A 175 -0.27 -5.36 -16.33
C ILE A 175 0.65 -6.54 -16.60
N LEU A 176 1.56 -6.82 -15.66
CA LEU A 176 2.59 -7.84 -15.80
C LEU A 176 2.20 -9.14 -15.09
N THR A 177 2.66 -10.26 -15.66
CA THR A 177 2.71 -11.58 -15.01
C THR A 177 4.09 -11.93 -14.49
N SER A 178 5.14 -11.26 -14.99
CA SER A 178 6.53 -11.62 -14.69
C SER A 178 6.88 -11.37 -13.22
N SER A 179 7.75 -12.22 -12.69
CA SER A 179 8.31 -12.11 -11.34
C SER A 179 9.84 -12.25 -11.39
N GLU A 180 10.51 -11.58 -10.46
CA GLU A 180 11.96 -11.58 -10.34
C GLU A 180 12.39 -11.72 -8.88
N LEU A 181 13.52 -12.35 -8.65
CA LEU A 181 14.17 -12.47 -7.35
C LEU A 181 15.41 -11.59 -7.31
N TYR A 182 15.55 -10.82 -6.24
CA TYR A 182 16.75 -10.05 -5.93
C TYR A 182 17.59 -10.76 -4.87
N GLU A 183 18.88 -10.91 -5.15
CA GLU A 183 19.86 -11.46 -4.23
C GLU A 183 20.71 -10.33 -3.63
N ALA A 184 20.53 -10.07 -2.33
CA ALA A 184 21.14 -8.93 -1.66
C ALA A 184 22.69 -9.03 -1.60
N SER A 185 23.24 -10.23 -1.55
CA SER A 185 24.69 -10.47 -1.45
C SER A 185 25.45 -10.13 -2.74
N THR A 186 24.78 -10.25 -3.88
CA THR A 186 25.37 -10.00 -5.21
C THR A 186 24.81 -8.75 -5.89
N GLY A 187 23.66 -8.25 -5.42
CA GLY A 187 22.91 -7.20 -6.08
C GLY A 187 22.25 -7.63 -7.38
N ALA A 188 22.16 -8.93 -7.67
CA ALA A 188 21.66 -9.45 -8.94
C ALA A 188 20.14 -9.71 -8.89
N TRP A 189 19.50 -9.52 -10.04
CA TRP A 189 18.12 -9.91 -10.29
C TRP A 189 18.06 -11.12 -11.21
N THR A 190 17.20 -12.07 -10.91
CA THR A 190 16.97 -13.29 -11.72
C THR A 190 15.48 -13.50 -11.93
N SER A 191 15.08 -13.88 -13.13
CA SER A 191 13.69 -14.24 -13.41
C SER A 191 13.29 -15.49 -12.64
N THR A 192 12.04 -15.53 -12.19
CA THR A 192 11.42 -16.70 -11.56
C THR A 192 10.06 -16.99 -12.20
N GLY A 193 9.29 -17.93 -11.65
CA GLY A 193 7.98 -18.29 -12.20
C GLY A 193 7.07 -17.09 -12.38
N SER A 194 6.31 -17.07 -13.47
CA SER A 194 5.32 -16.03 -13.77
C SER A 194 3.97 -16.34 -13.13
N LEU A 195 3.24 -15.31 -12.74
CA LEU A 195 1.83 -15.37 -12.35
C LEU A 195 0.97 -15.96 -13.47
N ASN A 196 -0.06 -16.71 -13.12
CA ASN A 196 -1.04 -17.22 -14.10
C ASN A 196 -1.91 -16.08 -14.65
N PHE A 197 -2.20 -15.07 -13.83
CA PHE A 197 -2.96 -13.88 -14.23
C PHE A 197 -2.18 -12.62 -13.92
N ALA A 198 -2.13 -11.70 -14.89
CA ALA A 198 -1.52 -10.39 -14.72
C ALA A 198 -2.22 -9.61 -13.61
N ARG A 199 -1.45 -9.10 -12.65
CA ARG A 199 -1.99 -8.38 -11.48
C ARG A 199 -1.04 -7.32 -10.94
N SER A 200 -1.64 -6.33 -10.30
CA SER A 200 -0.95 -5.27 -9.57
C SER A 200 -1.59 -5.17 -8.19
N THR A 201 -0.95 -5.75 -7.21
CA THR A 201 -1.47 -5.88 -5.85
C THR A 201 -0.32 -6.11 -4.85
N HIS A 202 -0.63 -6.07 -3.57
CA HIS A 202 0.33 -6.37 -2.51
C HIS A 202 0.74 -7.84 -2.52
N ALA A 203 2.00 -8.09 -2.20
CA ALA A 203 2.51 -9.42 -1.91
C ALA A 203 2.59 -9.61 -0.39
N THR A 204 1.95 -10.63 0.12
CA THR A 204 1.90 -10.94 1.57
C THR A 204 2.66 -12.23 1.84
N LEU A 205 3.76 -12.14 2.59
CA LEU A 205 4.49 -13.32 3.06
C LEU A 205 3.68 -14.00 4.17
N LEU A 206 3.38 -15.28 3.98
CA LEU A 206 2.69 -16.13 4.95
C LEU A 206 3.68 -16.78 5.93
N GLU A 207 3.20 -17.24 7.07
CA GLU A 207 4.01 -17.97 8.06
C GLU A 207 4.64 -19.25 7.48
N SER A 208 3.97 -19.87 6.49
CA SER A 208 4.50 -21.02 5.73
C SER A 208 5.72 -20.71 4.86
N GLY A 209 6.06 -19.42 4.68
CA GLY A 209 7.09 -18.96 3.75
C GLY A 209 6.60 -18.76 2.31
N GLN A 210 5.35 -19.10 2.00
CA GLN A 210 4.71 -18.80 0.72
C GLN A 210 4.36 -17.32 0.64
N VAL A 211 4.22 -16.78 -0.58
CA VAL A 211 3.77 -15.40 -0.79
C VAL A 211 2.41 -15.40 -1.49
N LEU A 212 1.41 -14.79 -0.86
CA LEU A 212 0.08 -14.61 -1.43
C LEU A 212 0.00 -13.30 -2.20
N MET A 213 -0.56 -13.35 -3.41
CA MET A 213 -1.03 -12.17 -4.16
C MET A 213 -2.50 -12.36 -4.54
N ALA A 214 -3.38 -11.48 -4.05
CA ALA A 214 -4.82 -11.59 -4.22
C ALA A 214 -5.41 -10.39 -4.96
N GLY A 215 -6.30 -10.62 -5.92
CA GLY A 215 -6.94 -9.57 -6.71
C GLY A 215 -5.99 -8.82 -7.65
N GLY A 216 -6.24 -7.53 -7.86
CA GLY A 216 -5.33 -6.61 -8.53
C GLY A 216 -5.24 -6.73 -10.06
N GLY A 217 -6.23 -7.33 -10.72
CA GLY A 217 -6.23 -7.50 -12.16
C GLY A 217 -7.64 -7.55 -12.75
N LEU A 218 -7.75 -7.88 -14.04
CA LEU A 218 -9.04 -8.07 -14.71
C LEU A 218 -9.81 -9.26 -14.10
N ASN A 219 -9.11 -10.33 -13.71
CA ASN A 219 -9.63 -11.47 -12.97
C ASN A 219 -9.46 -11.22 -11.46
N SER A 220 -10.09 -10.17 -10.96
CA SER A 220 -9.86 -9.63 -9.63
C SER A 220 -10.38 -10.51 -8.48
N ASN A 221 -11.07 -11.62 -8.76
CA ASN A 221 -11.49 -12.62 -7.79
C ASN A 221 -10.54 -13.82 -7.69
N THR A 222 -9.38 -13.78 -8.36
CA THR A 222 -8.36 -14.84 -8.27
C THR A 222 -7.23 -14.43 -7.33
N ALA A 223 -6.60 -15.42 -6.71
CA ALA A 223 -5.38 -15.26 -5.93
C ALA A 223 -4.39 -16.37 -6.21
N GLU A 224 -3.12 -16.10 -5.99
CA GLU A 224 -2.02 -17.02 -6.29
C GLU A 224 -1.01 -17.06 -5.16
N LEU A 225 -0.44 -18.24 -4.94
CA LEU A 225 0.64 -18.51 -3.99
C LEU A 225 1.93 -18.76 -4.73
N TYR A 226 2.98 -18.04 -4.35
CA TYR A 226 4.35 -18.31 -4.79
C TYR A 226 5.05 -19.23 -3.81
N SER A 227 5.64 -20.30 -4.34
CA SER A 227 6.48 -21.23 -3.59
C SER A 227 7.48 -21.89 -4.52
N ASN A 228 8.73 -22.04 -4.09
CA ASN A 228 9.77 -22.78 -4.82
C ASN A 228 9.91 -22.38 -6.29
N GLY A 229 9.82 -21.12 -6.60
CA GLY A 229 9.99 -20.61 -7.98
C GLY A 229 8.74 -20.70 -8.85
N ALA A 230 7.58 -21.08 -8.34
CA ALA A 230 6.34 -21.24 -9.10
C ALA A 230 5.14 -20.56 -8.44
N TRP A 231 4.19 -20.12 -9.26
CA TRP A 231 2.89 -19.60 -8.83
C TRP A 231 1.79 -20.63 -9.04
N THR A 232 0.94 -20.81 -8.04
CA THR A 232 -0.22 -21.72 -8.09
C THR A 232 -1.47 -20.97 -7.68
N LEU A 233 -2.59 -21.23 -8.36
CA LEU A 233 -3.88 -20.63 -8.00
C LEU A 233 -4.37 -21.21 -6.67
N THR A 234 -5.00 -20.33 -5.87
CA THR A 234 -5.80 -20.74 -4.70
C THR A 234 -7.23 -21.05 -5.13
N SER A 235 -8.11 -21.36 -4.17
CA SER A 235 -9.55 -21.26 -4.37
C SER A 235 -9.95 -19.81 -4.75
N THR A 236 -11.10 -19.67 -5.41
CA THR A 236 -11.57 -18.36 -5.92
C THR A 236 -12.22 -17.55 -4.81
N MET A 237 -11.92 -16.26 -4.74
CA MET A 237 -12.64 -15.30 -3.91
C MET A 237 -14.08 -15.13 -4.40
N LYS A 238 -15.00 -14.85 -3.49
CA LYS A 238 -16.41 -14.60 -3.79
C LYS A 238 -16.59 -13.28 -4.54
N PHE A 239 -15.76 -12.28 -4.21
CA PHE A 239 -15.85 -10.94 -4.77
C PHE A 239 -14.60 -10.60 -5.58
N GLY A 240 -14.76 -9.68 -6.55
CA GLY A 240 -13.62 -9.13 -7.28
C GLY A 240 -13.00 -7.96 -6.52
N HIS A 241 -11.68 -8.00 -6.37
CA HIS A 241 -10.90 -6.97 -5.69
C HIS A 241 -9.87 -6.35 -6.66
N PRO A 242 -10.26 -5.40 -7.53
CA PRO A 242 -9.37 -4.83 -8.53
C PRO A 242 -8.24 -3.96 -7.97
N GLY A 243 -8.38 -3.44 -6.75
CA GLY A 243 -7.32 -2.73 -6.03
C GLY A 243 -7.38 -3.14 -4.56
N THR A 244 -6.41 -3.91 -4.09
CA THR A 244 -6.45 -4.49 -2.76
C THR A 244 -5.39 -3.93 -1.84
N SER A 245 -5.78 -3.74 -0.57
CA SER A 245 -4.87 -3.78 0.57
C SER A 245 -5.00 -5.13 1.24
N ALA A 246 -3.90 -5.67 1.74
CA ALA A 246 -3.85 -6.95 2.43
C ALA A 246 -3.09 -6.83 3.75
N ALA A 247 -3.50 -7.60 4.75
CA ALA A 247 -2.78 -7.70 6.01
C ALA A 247 -2.79 -9.15 6.53
N LEU A 248 -1.62 -9.63 6.94
CA LEU A 248 -1.49 -10.91 7.64
C LEU A 248 -2.00 -10.72 9.06
N LEU A 249 -2.92 -11.58 9.49
CA LEU A 249 -3.51 -11.59 10.83
C LEU A 249 -2.65 -12.41 11.79
N SER A 250 -2.83 -12.19 13.09
CA SER A 250 -2.09 -12.92 14.14
C SER A 250 -2.43 -14.41 14.22
N ASN A 251 -3.52 -14.86 13.62
CA ASN A 251 -3.88 -16.28 13.50
C ASN A 251 -3.34 -16.94 12.22
N GLY A 252 -2.57 -16.22 11.40
CA GLY A 252 -2.01 -16.69 10.13
C GLY A 252 -2.89 -16.47 8.91
N ASP A 253 -4.15 -16.07 9.05
CA ASP A 253 -5.02 -15.71 7.94
C ASP A 253 -4.57 -14.41 7.29
N VAL A 254 -4.99 -14.17 6.04
CA VAL A 254 -4.77 -12.88 5.35
C VAL A 254 -6.11 -12.21 5.08
N VAL A 255 -6.34 -11.04 5.66
CA VAL A 255 -7.49 -10.22 5.27
C VAL A 255 -7.14 -9.39 4.04
N VAL A 256 -8.03 -9.40 3.06
CA VAL A 256 -7.96 -8.63 1.82
C VAL A 256 -9.14 -7.67 1.78
N PHE A 257 -8.85 -6.42 1.50
CA PHE A 257 -9.87 -5.40 1.45
C PHE A 257 -9.61 -4.41 0.32
N GLY A 258 -10.69 -3.87 -0.26
CA GLY A 258 -10.62 -2.90 -1.35
C GLY A 258 -11.24 -3.44 -2.64
N GLY A 259 -11.35 -2.57 -3.61
CA GLY A 259 -11.99 -2.84 -4.90
C GLY A 259 -13.26 -2.04 -5.08
N HIS A 260 -13.47 -1.60 -6.32
CA HIS A 260 -14.62 -0.78 -6.72
C HIS A 260 -15.68 -1.70 -7.33
N LEU A 261 -16.93 -1.45 -7.03
CA LEU A 261 -18.12 -1.79 -7.82
C LEU A 261 -19.15 -2.78 -7.26
N ALA A 262 -18.94 -3.63 -6.25
CA ALA A 262 -20.08 -4.47 -5.84
C ALA A 262 -20.05 -5.04 -4.41
N SER A 263 -18.95 -5.02 -3.69
CA SER A 263 -18.96 -5.57 -2.34
C SER A 263 -18.25 -4.66 -1.35
N TYR A 264 -19.01 -4.19 -0.40
CA TYR A 264 -18.53 -3.48 0.77
C TYR A 264 -17.95 -4.46 1.81
N SER A 265 -17.50 -5.63 1.36
CA SER A 265 -16.98 -6.71 2.20
C SER A 265 -15.53 -6.98 1.83
N GLY A 266 -14.68 -7.20 2.82
CA GLY A 266 -13.41 -7.85 2.62
C GLY A 266 -13.58 -9.37 2.58
N GLU A 267 -12.50 -10.07 2.30
CA GLU A 267 -12.40 -11.51 2.43
C GLU A 267 -11.14 -11.87 3.19
N PHE A 268 -11.16 -12.96 3.91
CA PHE A 268 -9.94 -13.52 4.49
C PHE A 268 -9.62 -14.87 3.87
N TYR A 269 -8.34 -15.11 3.71
CA TYR A 269 -7.75 -16.35 3.23
C TYR A 269 -7.22 -17.13 4.40
N ASP A 270 -7.70 -18.37 4.57
CA ASP A 270 -7.13 -19.35 5.47
C ASP A 270 -6.07 -20.15 4.70
N PRO A 271 -4.77 -19.99 4.97
CA PRO A 271 -3.72 -20.69 4.23
C PRO A 271 -3.62 -22.18 4.56
N VAL A 272 -4.19 -22.65 5.68
CA VAL A 272 -4.22 -24.06 6.07
C VAL A 272 -5.32 -24.79 5.31
N ALA A 273 -6.52 -24.21 5.26
CA ALA A 273 -7.65 -24.78 4.52
C ALA A 273 -7.58 -24.48 3.02
N GLY A 274 -6.83 -23.46 2.60
CA GLY A 274 -6.76 -22.99 1.22
C GLY A 274 -8.05 -22.34 0.73
N THR A 275 -8.86 -21.76 1.65
CA THR A 275 -10.20 -21.26 1.35
C THR A 275 -10.37 -19.78 1.65
N TRP A 276 -11.34 -19.16 0.96
CA TRP A 276 -11.72 -17.76 1.16
C TRP A 276 -13.07 -17.66 1.87
N THR A 277 -13.17 -16.75 2.83
CA THR A 277 -14.41 -16.44 3.54
C THR A 277 -14.63 -14.94 3.56
N ALA A 278 -15.88 -14.53 3.23
CA ALA A 278 -16.24 -13.11 3.25
C ALA A 278 -16.33 -12.58 4.69
N THR A 279 -15.83 -11.37 4.94
CA THR A 279 -16.07 -10.63 6.19
C THR A 279 -17.47 -10.04 6.21
N HIS A 280 -17.91 -9.55 7.37
CA HIS A 280 -19.12 -8.75 7.41
C HIS A 280 -18.93 -7.43 6.63
N ASN A 281 -20.04 -6.88 6.15
CA ASN A 281 -20.03 -5.64 5.40
C ASN A 281 -19.43 -4.50 6.24
N ILE A 282 -18.48 -3.75 5.68
CA ILE A 282 -17.80 -2.61 6.31
C ILE A 282 -18.65 -1.32 6.30
N GLY A 283 -19.78 -1.33 5.61
CA GLY A 283 -20.66 -0.15 5.40
C GLY A 283 -20.65 0.35 3.96
N VAL A 284 -21.35 1.42 3.71
CA VAL A 284 -21.48 2.02 2.37
C VAL A 284 -20.17 2.74 1.99
N ASN A 285 -19.66 2.45 0.80
CA ASN A 285 -18.52 3.15 0.18
C ASN A 285 -17.26 3.24 1.09
N PRO A 286 -16.72 2.13 1.59
CA PRO A 286 -15.56 2.17 2.43
C PRO A 286 -14.36 2.72 1.65
N PRO A 287 -13.51 3.55 2.29
CA PRO A 287 -12.33 4.07 1.63
C PRO A 287 -11.31 2.96 1.36
N SER A 288 -10.59 3.06 0.24
CA SER A 288 -9.43 2.22 -0.06
C SER A 288 -8.17 2.85 0.55
N GLY A 289 -7.89 2.52 1.79
CA GLY A 289 -6.71 2.99 2.53
C GLY A 289 -5.74 1.85 2.87
N PRO A 290 -4.58 2.19 3.47
CA PRO A 290 -3.64 1.19 3.95
C PRO A 290 -4.21 0.40 5.11
N LEU A 291 -3.96 -0.92 5.11
CA LEU A 291 -4.23 -1.83 6.22
C LEU A 291 -2.97 -1.98 7.08
N THR A 292 -3.13 -1.85 8.39
CA THR A 292 -2.03 -2.02 9.35
C THR A 292 -2.47 -2.96 10.46
N MET A 293 -1.77 -4.10 10.61
CA MET A 293 -1.94 -4.98 11.75
C MET A 293 -1.42 -4.30 13.01
N LEU A 294 -2.25 -4.20 14.03
CA LEU A 294 -1.91 -3.62 15.33
C LEU A 294 -1.40 -4.70 16.29
N ALA A 295 -0.63 -4.29 17.29
CA ALA A 295 -0.21 -5.19 18.38
C ALA A 295 -1.39 -5.76 19.18
N THR A 296 -2.57 -5.15 19.10
CA THR A 296 -3.82 -5.62 19.71
C THR A 296 -4.47 -6.80 18.96
N GLY A 297 -3.91 -7.24 17.84
CA GLY A 297 -4.48 -8.28 16.97
C GLY A 297 -5.61 -7.78 16.05
N LYS A 298 -5.91 -6.48 16.05
CA LYS A 298 -6.88 -5.86 15.13
C LYS A 298 -6.17 -5.24 13.94
N VAL A 299 -6.87 -5.09 12.81
CA VAL A 299 -6.34 -4.39 11.62
C VAL A 299 -6.95 -3.00 11.53
N LEU A 300 -6.11 -1.99 11.47
CA LEU A 300 -6.50 -0.61 11.22
C LEU A 300 -6.60 -0.37 9.72
N LEU A 301 -7.75 0.09 9.25
CA LEU A 301 -7.93 0.75 7.96
C LEU A 301 -7.92 2.26 8.21
N ALA A 302 -6.93 2.97 7.71
CA ALA A 302 -6.76 4.39 7.95
C ALA A 302 -7.08 5.19 6.68
N GLY A 303 -8.14 6.00 6.71
CA GLY A 303 -8.52 6.87 5.60
C GLY A 303 -8.56 6.17 4.24
N GLY A 304 -8.19 6.89 3.20
CA GLY A 304 -8.17 6.40 1.82
C GLY A 304 -9.08 7.18 0.90
N GLU A 305 -9.30 6.67 -0.31
CA GLU A 305 -10.23 7.25 -1.28
C GLU A 305 -11.52 6.43 -1.33
N SER A 306 -12.65 7.13 -1.29
CA SER A 306 -13.99 6.58 -1.49
C SER A 306 -14.61 7.15 -2.76
N GLY A 307 -15.81 6.71 -3.14
CA GLY A 307 -16.56 7.31 -4.27
C GLY A 307 -16.87 8.80 -4.10
N TYR A 308 -16.74 9.32 -2.89
CA TYR A 308 -17.00 10.74 -2.57
C TYR A 308 -15.73 11.58 -2.46
N GLY A 309 -14.55 10.97 -2.49
CA GLY A 309 -13.24 11.63 -2.40
C GLY A 309 -12.35 11.03 -1.31
N THR A 310 -11.40 11.83 -0.82
CA THR A 310 -10.50 11.41 0.27
C THR A 310 -11.22 11.40 1.61
N ASP A 311 -10.92 10.40 2.44
CA ASP A 311 -11.60 10.16 3.70
C ASP A 311 -10.63 10.30 4.90
N ALA A 312 -11.15 10.74 6.03
CA ALA A 312 -10.46 10.76 7.32
C ALA A 312 -10.95 9.65 8.27
N LEU A 313 -12.04 8.95 7.90
CA LEU A 313 -12.62 7.89 8.71
C LEU A 313 -11.68 6.70 8.80
N CYS A 314 -11.56 6.17 10.01
CA CYS A 314 -10.76 4.97 10.27
C CYS A 314 -11.62 3.87 10.87
N ARG A 315 -11.24 2.63 10.59
CA ARG A 315 -11.94 1.45 11.05
C ARG A 315 -10.97 0.42 11.58
N LEU A 316 -11.45 -0.37 12.54
CA LEU A 316 -10.75 -1.54 13.05
C LEU A 316 -11.48 -2.79 12.61
N TYR A 317 -10.76 -3.71 11.98
CA TYR A 317 -11.21 -5.06 11.76
C TYR A 317 -10.85 -5.94 12.95
N ASP A 318 -11.83 -6.67 13.47
CA ASP A 318 -11.66 -7.64 14.55
C ASP A 318 -11.90 -9.04 13.98
N ALA A 319 -10.85 -9.84 13.88
CA ALA A 319 -10.92 -11.18 13.31
C ALA A 319 -11.76 -12.14 14.17
N SER A 320 -11.88 -11.91 15.46
CA SER A 320 -12.68 -12.77 16.36
C SER A 320 -14.18 -12.65 16.13
N SER A 321 -14.65 -11.47 15.71
CA SER A 321 -16.05 -11.19 15.40
C SER A 321 -16.31 -11.03 13.90
N LEU A 322 -15.29 -11.14 13.07
CA LEU A 322 -15.31 -10.90 11.60
C LEU A 322 -15.94 -9.54 11.24
N SER A 323 -15.84 -8.56 12.12
CA SER A 323 -16.55 -7.29 12.00
C SER A 323 -15.63 -6.09 11.94
N TRP A 324 -16.14 -5.03 11.28
CA TRP A 324 -15.52 -3.72 11.22
C TRP A 324 -16.21 -2.77 12.19
N LEU A 325 -15.41 -2.04 12.96
CA LEU A 325 -15.87 -1.04 13.93
C LEU A 325 -15.25 0.30 13.58
N LEU A 326 -16.00 1.38 13.78
CA LEU A 326 -15.42 2.73 13.70
C LEU A 326 -14.44 2.94 14.86
N THR A 327 -13.38 3.67 14.58
CA THR A 327 -12.43 4.18 15.59
C THR A 327 -12.24 5.69 15.39
N GLY A 328 -11.33 6.32 16.11
CA GLY A 328 -11.06 7.74 15.93
C GLY A 328 -10.70 8.09 14.48
N SER A 329 -11.15 9.24 14.00
CA SER A 329 -10.84 9.73 12.66
C SER A 329 -9.58 10.56 12.66
N MET A 330 -8.81 10.55 11.56
CA MET A 330 -7.72 11.50 11.34
C MET A 330 -8.23 12.94 11.33
N HIS A 331 -7.37 13.88 11.69
CA HIS A 331 -7.67 15.32 11.59
C HIS A 331 -7.71 15.79 10.14
N GLN A 332 -6.94 15.13 9.27
CA GLN A 332 -6.87 15.45 7.84
C GLN A 332 -7.19 14.23 6.99
N ALA A 333 -8.20 14.37 6.12
CA ALA A 333 -8.50 13.36 5.11
C ALA A 333 -7.29 13.13 4.22
N ARG A 334 -6.95 11.87 3.95
CA ARG A 334 -5.81 11.51 3.11
C ARG A 334 -6.00 10.20 2.36
N ALA A 335 -5.51 10.16 1.12
CA ALA A 335 -5.42 8.97 0.29
C ALA A 335 -3.99 8.81 -0.23
N VAL A 336 -3.64 7.61 -0.69
CA VAL A 336 -2.29 7.28 -1.22
C VAL A 336 -1.16 7.65 -0.25
N HIS A 337 -1.49 7.68 1.04
CA HIS A 337 -0.56 7.89 2.15
C HIS A 337 -0.01 6.54 2.63
N THR A 338 1.00 6.58 3.48
CA THR A 338 1.53 5.40 4.16
C THR A 338 1.01 5.32 5.60
N ALA A 339 0.79 4.09 6.09
CA ALA A 339 0.52 3.81 7.49
C ALA A 339 1.52 2.76 7.99
N THR A 340 2.30 3.12 9.00
CA THR A 340 3.41 2.30 9.51
C THR A 340 3.25 2.05 11.00
N LEU A 341 3.16 0.77 11.40
CA LEU A 341 3.18 0.38 12.81
C LEU A 341 4.57 0.66 13.38
N LEU A 342 4.61 1.43 14.46
CA LEU A 342 5.83 1.78 15.19
C LEU A 342 6.10 0.76 16.31
N GLN A 343 7.34 0.72 16.80
CA GLN A 343 7.74 -0.18 17.89
C GLN A 343 7.00 0.08 19.21
N ASN A 344 6.48 1.31 19.40
CA ASN A 344 5.68 1.67 20.60
C ASN A 344 4.18 1.32 20.47
N GLY A 345 3.78 0.64 19.38
CA GLY A 345 2.41 0.22 19.11
C GLY A 345 1.51 1.28 18.46
N GLN A 346 1.98 2.50 18.27
CA GLN A 346 1.26 3.53 17.51
C GLN A 346 1.39 3.29 16.01
N VAL A 347 0.49 3.89 15.19
CA VAL A 347 0.61 3.87 13.73
C VAL A 347 0.86 5.29 13.22
N LEU A 348 1.94 5.45 12.46
CA LEU A 348 2.25 6.70 11.76
C LEU A 348 1.55 6.72 10.41
N ALA A 349 0.61 7.66 10.21
CA ALA A 349 0.08 8.03 8.89
C ALA A 349 0.85 9.24 8.37
N ALA A 350 1.44 9.14 7.17
CA ALA A 350 2.30 10.20 6.64
C ALA A 350 2.00 10.53 5.17
N GLY A 351 1.97 11.81 4.84
CA GLY A 351 1.80 12.31 3.47
C GLY A 351 0.49 11.92 2.80
N GLY A 352 0.56 11.62 1.52
CA GLY A 352 -0.60 11.35 0.68
C GLY A 352 -1.15 12.60 0.02
N GLU A 353 -2.40 12.53 -0.41
CA GLU A 353 -3.12 13.63 -1.02
C GLU A 353 -4.52 13.80 -0.41
N MET A 354 -5.03 15.02 -0.48
CA MET A 354 -6.38 15.36 -0.05
C MET A 354 -7.13 16.04 -1.18
N LYS A 355 -8.38 15.64 -1.43
CA LYS A 355 -9.27 16.32 -2.35
C LYS A 355 -9.77 17.61 -1.72
N THR A 356 -9.51 18.72 -2.38
CA THR A 356 -9.92 20.06 -1.93
C THR A 356 -11.39 20.36 -2.32
N SER A 357 -11.98 21.40 -1.76
CA SER A 357 -13.37 21.80 -2.02
C SER A 357 -13.64 22.16 -3.48
N ASN A 358 -12.63 22.61 -4.22
CA ASN A 358 -12.72 22.91 -5.67
C ASN A 358 -12.49 21.67 -6.56
N GLY A 359 -12.34 20.47 -5.96
CA GLY A 359 -12.19 19.20 -6.67
C GLY A 359 -10.77 18.88 -7.14
N THR A 360 -9.78 19.74 -6.86
CA THR A 360 -8.35 19.46 -7.10
C THR A 360 -7.77 18.62 -5.95
N PHE A 361 -6.56 18.10 -6.13
CA PHE A 361 -5.83 17.38 -5.08
C PHE A 361 -4.66 18.22 -4.57
N SER A 362 -4.47 18.20 -3.25
CA SER A 362 -3.33 18.82 -2.58
C SER A 362 -2.46 17.74 -1.97
N VAL A 363 -1.19 17.72 -2.31
CA VAL A 363 -0.20 16.78 -1.75
C VAL A 363 0.20 17.22 -0.35
N LEU A 364 0.27 16.26 0.58
CA LEU A 364 0.43 16.53 2.00
C LEU A 364 1.87 16.30 2.47
N SER A 365 2.34 17.18 3.35
CA SER A 365 3.55 16.96 4.17
C SER A 365 3.20 16.59 5.61
N SER A 366 1.93 16.70 6.01
CA SER A 366 1.48 16.42 7.37
C SER A 366 1.56 14.93 7.71
N ALA A 367 1.71 14.65 9.01
CA ALA A 367 1.67 13.30 9.54
C ALA A 367 0.88 13.28 10.87
N GLU A 368 0.28 12.14 11.16
CA GLU A 368 -0.52 11.90 12.36
C GLU A 368 -0.18 10.54 12.97
N LEU A 369 -0.34 10.44 14.29
CA LEU A 369 -0.15 9.21 15.06
C LEU A 369 -1.49 8.69 15.55
N TYR A 370 -1.76 7.42 15.26
CA TYR A 370 -2.87 6.69 15.86
C TYR A 370 -2.40 5.95 17.10
N THR A 371 -3.11 6.14 18.22
CA THR A 371 -2.95 5.36 19.45
C THR A 371 -4.18 4.47 19.60
N PRO A 372 -4.02 3.13 19.58
CA PRO A 372 -5.12 2.16 19.67
C PRO A 372 -5.91 2.24 20.96
#